data_21b253138aebfb8b967f8d754816ef30
#
_entry.id   21b253138aebfb8b967f8d754816ef30
#
_cell.length_a   1.000
_cell.length_b   1.000
_cell.length_c   1.000
_cell.angle_alpha   90.00
_cell.angle_beta   90.00
_cell.angle_gamma   90.00
#
_symmetry.space_group_name_H-M   'P 1'
#
loop_
_entity.id
_entity.type
_entity.pdbx_description
1 polymer ?
#
loop_
_entity_poly.entity_id
_entity_poly.type
_entity_poly.pdbx_seq_one_letter_code
_entity_poly.pdbx_strand_id
1 'polypeptide(L)'
;LPILKTDKAAVFIVIDCLRLDQWRALEPIIAPLFDIETTHYFSVLPTATPFSRNALFSGLFPGEIAARFPDWWGEREDETLNAHERDLLEAQLTELDIKAPVRYEKVSTSAEGDDIERRLPRVIAADGISAFVFNFVDLLTHGRSESAILYEVARDEIALRQLTLQWFRRSALFSVLQEAARRNVKVLVTSDHGSIHCRTPATVFAKRDATQNLRYKFGEDLRAENPEHGLLFTNEDSLKLPRRGMGANTLLATGDSFFVYPTKLREYQSRYRGSFLHGGVTPEECILPVSLLTPRRR
;
A
#
# COMPACT_ATOMS: atom_id res chain seq x y z
N LEU A 1 -3.89 15.22 6.68
CA LEU A 1 -5.19 15.85 6.37
C LEU A 1 -5.32 17.33 6.80
N PRO A 2 -4.22 18.02 7.21
CA PRO A 2 -4.27 19.45 7.56
C PRO A 2 -4.85 20.36 6.46
N ILE A 3 -4.75 19.91 5.20
CA ILE A 3 -5.32 20.60 4.04
C ILE A 3 -6.81 20.94 4.20
N LEU A 4 -7.61 20.08 4.85
CA LEU A 4 -9.03 20.32 5.11
C LEU A 4 -9.31 21.41 6.17
N LYS A 5 -8.28 21.86 6.89
CA LYS A 5 -8.42 23.01 7.80
C LYS A 5 -8.46 24.35 7.05
N THR A 6 -7.93 24.37 5.84
CA THR A 6 -7.84 25.59 5.00
C THR A 6 -8.71 25.54 3.75
N ASP A 7 -8.97 24.35 3.23
CA ASP A 7 -9.69 24.13 1.99
C ASP A 7 -11.04 23.43 2.25
N LYS A 8 -12.10 23.88 1.56
CA LYS A 8 -13.44 23.29 1.71
C LYS A 8 -13.53 21.86 1.17
N ALA A 9 -12.70 21.54 0.18
CA ALA A 9 -12.66 20.23 -0.47
C ALA A 9 -11.22 19.78 -0.70
N ALA A 10 -10.99 18.48 -0.60
CA ALA A 10 -9.74 17.84 -0.97
C ALA A 10 -9.98 16.46 -1.60
N VAL A 11 -9.05 16.05 -2.46
CA VAL A 11 -8.99 14.68 -2.95
C VAL A 11 -7.82 13.98 -2.25
N PHE A 12 -8.06 12.78 -1.75
CA PHE A 12 -7.05 11.92 -1.14
C PHE A 12 -6.91 10.63 -1.94
N ILE A 13 -5.74 10.37 -2.46
CA ILE A 13 -5.46 9.21 -3.33
C ILE A 13 -4.40 8.33 -2.68
N VAL A 14 -4.74 7.06 -2.50
CA VAL A 14 -3.81 6.00 -2.14
C VAL A 14 -3.64 5.08 -3.34
N ILE A 15 -2.40 4.93 -3.81
CA ILE A 15 -2.05 3.98 -4.87
C ILE A 15 -1.36 2.80 -4.19
N ASP A 16 -2.06 1.67 -4.12
CA ASP A 16 -1.61 0.45 -3.46
C ASP A 16 -0.29 -0.05 -4.06
N CYS A 17 0.70 -0.29 -3.21
CA CYS A 17 2.01 -0.83 -3.59
C CYS A 17 2.85 0.08 -4.51
N LEU A 18 2.58 1.41 -4.54
CA LEU A 18 3.34 2.34 -5.39
C LEU A 18 4.68 2.70 -4.77
N ARG A 19 5.76 2.37 -5.45
CA ARG A 19 7.13 2.74 -5.08
C ARG A 19 7.44 4.21 -5.35
N LEU A 20 8.38 4.75 -4.59
CA LEU A 20 8.85 6.13 -4.78
C LEU A 20 9.41 6.39 -6.20
N ASP A 21 10.14 5.43 -6.77
CA ASP A 21 10.72 5.58 -8.11
C ASP A 21 9.63 5.56 -9.22
N GLN A 22 8.54 4.81 -9.02
CA GLN A 22 7.37 4.86 -9.90
C GLN A 22 6.67 6.23 -9.79
N TRP A 23 6.48 6.74 -8.57
CA TRP A 23 5.91 8.08 -8.37
C TRP A 23 6.72 9.16 -9.09
N ARG A 24 8.05 9.16 -8.92
CA ARG A 24 8.94 10.10 -9.61
C ARG A 24 8.84 10.04 -11.12
N ALA A 25 8.55 8.87 -11.68
CA ALA A 25 8.32 8.72 -13.11
C ALA A 25 6.94 9.25 -13.56
N LEU A 26 5.95 9.30 -12.67
CA LEU A 26 4.62 9.86 -12.93
C LEU A 26 4.59 11.40 -12.83
N GLU A 27 5.40 12.01 -11.97
CA GLU A 27 5.41 13.46 -11.74
C GLU A 27 5.49 14.31 -13.04
N PRO A 28 6.32 13.98 -14.06
CA PRO A 28 6.36 14.75 -15.30
C PRO A 28 5.04 14.75 -16.10
N ILE A 29 4.20 13.71 -15.93
CA ILE A 29 2.90 13.63 -16.60
C ILE A 29 1.89 14.52 -15.88
N ILE A 30 2.04 14.66 -14.55
CA ILE A 30 1.14 15.40 -13.67
C ILE A 30 1.50 16.90 -13.64
N ALA A 31 2.78 17.23 -13.75
CA ALA A 31 3.30 18.59 -13.64
C ALA A 31 2.64 19.65 -14.56
N PRO A 32 2.11 19.34 -15.76
CA PRO A 32 1.33 20.31 -16.54
C PRO A 32 0.02 20.75 -15.87
N LEU A 33 -0.52 19.94 -14.94
CA LEU A 33 -1.80 20.19 -14.27
C LEU A 33 -1.63 20.77 -12.87
N PHE A 34 -0.52 20.42 -12.18
CA PHE A 34 -0.31 20.75 -10.79
C PHE A 34 1.11 21.24 -10.49
N ASP A 35 1.24 22.11 -9.50
CA ASP A 35 2.47 22.29 -8.77
C ASP A 35 2.57 21.16 -7.74
N ILE A 36 3.72 20.48 -7.69
CA ILE A 36 3.91 19.22 -6.95
C ILE A 36 4.91 19.46 -5.82
N GLU A 37 4.48 19.24 -4.59
CA GLU A 37 5.34 19.25 -3.41
C GLU A 37 5.38 17.82 -2.84
N THR A 38 6.54 17.15 -2.97
CA THR A 38 6.71 15.76 -2.51
C THR A 38 7.61 15.69 -1.30
N THR A 39 7.10 15.09 -0.24
CA THR A 39 7.82 14.63 0.94
C THR A 39 7.79 13.10 1.02
N HIS A 40 8.36 12.53 2.08
CA HIS A 40 8.44 11.08 2.26
C HIS A 40 8.02 10.71 3.68
N TYR A 41 7.50 9.49 3.83
CA TYR A 41 7.26 8.88 5.13
C TYR A 41 7.70 7.42 5.12
N PHE A 42 7.82 6.82 6.30
CA PHE A 42 8.08 5.40 6.44
C PHE A 42 6.77 4.65 6.71
N SER A 43 6.49 3.61 5.90
CA SER A 43 5.38 2.71 6.17
C SER A 43 5.55 2.01 7.52
N VAL A 44 4.44 1.62 8.12
CA VAL A 44 4.47 0.72 9.28
C VAL A 44 4.94 -0.68 8.86
N LEU A 45 5.41 -1.45 9.81
CA LEU A 45 5.90 -2.80 9.58
C LEU A 45 4.92 -3.85 10.15
N PRO A 46 4.67 -4.94 9.43
CA PRO A 46 5.11 -5.28 8.07
C PRO A 46 4.58 -4.30 7.01
N THR A 47 5.34 -4.12 5.92
CA THR A 47 4.95 -3.30 4.77
C THR A 47 3.92 -4.04 3.91
N ALA A 48 2.74 -4.20 4.46
CA ALA A 48 1.66 -4.96 3.81
C ALA A 48 0.31 -4.28 4.04
N THR A 49 -0.55 -4.37 3.03
CA THR A 49 -1.85 -3.69 2.95
C THR A 49 -2.68 -3.74 4.23
N PRO A 50 -2.85 -4.90 4.93
CA PRO A 50 -3.68 -4.98 6.14
C PRO A 50 -3.19 -4.08 7.28
N PHE A 51 -1.88 -3.86 7.37
CA PHE A 51 -1.26 -3.04 8.42
C PHE A 51 -1.13 -1.59 7.97
N SER A 52 -0.48 -1.39 6.84
CA SER A 52 -0.07 -0.07 6.34
C SER A 52 -1.25 0.79 5.94
N ARG A 53 -2.22 0.24 5.20
CA ARG A 53 -3.34 1.01 4.69
C ARG A 53 -4.34 1.36 5.79
N ASN A 54 -4.64 0.43 6.70
CA ASN A 54 -5.45 0.73 7.87
C ASN A 54 -4.81 1.80 8.76
N ALA A 55 -3.48 1.73 8.98
CA ALA A 55 -2.75 2.76 9.71
C ALA A 55 -2.81 4.12 9.01
N LEU A 56 -2.68 4.16 7.68
CA LEU A 56 -2.77 5.37 6.87
C LEU A 56 -4.15 6.04 6.97
N PHE A 57 -5.23 5.25 6.90
CA PHE A 57 -6.60 5.75 6.97
C PHE A 57 -7.03 6.14 8.38
N SER A 58 -6.53 5.47 9.41
CA SER A 58 -6.88 5.77 10.80
C SER A 58 -6.00 6.85 11.45
N GLY A 59 -4.75 7.01 10.98
CA GLY A 59 -3.72 7.79 11.68
C GLY A 59 -3.20 7.12 12.95
N LEU A 60 -3.46 5.82 13.15
CA LEU A 60 -3.11 5.02 14.31
C LEU A 60 -2.19 3.85 13.91
N PHE A 61 -1.39 3.35 14.85
CA PHE A 61 -0.66 2.11 14.62
C PHE A 61 -1.59 0.88 14.68
N PRO A 62 -1.23 -0.24 14.03
CA PRO A 62 -2.06 -1.44 13.98
C PRO A 62 -2.56 -1.93 15.34
N GLY A 63 -1.70 -1.92 16.38
CA GLY A 63 -2.09 -2.29 17.73
C GLY A 63 -3.11 -1.36 18.38
N GLU A 64 -3.03 -0.05 18.06
CA GLU A 64 -3.99 0.94 18.53
C GLU A 64 -5.34 0.79 17.82
N ILE A 65 -5.32 0.46 16.50
CA ILE A 65 -6.55 0.18 15.75
C ILE A 65 -7.25 -1.05 16.36
N ALA A 66 -6.51 -2.14 16.57
CA ALA A 66 -7.07 -3.37 17.14
C ALA A 66 -7.66 -3.17 18.56
N ALA A 67 -7.01 -2.33 19.39
CA ALA A 67 -7.49 -2.03 20.73
C ALA A 67 -8.72 -1.11 20.72
N ARG A 68 -8.80 -0.16 19.77
CA ARG A 68 -9.80 0.89 19.75
C ARG A 68 -11.02 0.55 18.91
N PHE A 69 -10.79 -0.23 17.84
CA PHE A 69 -11.81 -0.67 16.89
C PHE A 69 -11.73 -2.19 16.66
N PRO A 70 -11.95 -3.01 17.72
CA PRO A 70 -11.77 -4.46 17.62
C PRO A 70 -12.66 -5.12 16.56
N ASP A 71 -13.85 -4.56 16.29
CA ASP A 71 -14.76 -5.06 15.25
C ASP A 71 -14.30 -4.72 13.82
N TRP A 72 -13.41 -3.75 13.67
CA TRP A 72 -12.85 -3.33 12.38
C TRP A 72 -11.48 -3.94 12.10
N TRP A 73 -10.87 -4.53 13.13
CA TRP A 73 -9.60 -5.22 13.03
C TRP A 73 -9.83 -6.73 13.01
N GLY A 74 -9.62 -7.37 11.87
CA GLY A 74 -9.62 -8.82 11.75
C GLY A 74 -8.21 -9.39 11.87
N GLU A 75 -8.05 -10.55 12.52
CA GLU A 75 -6.77 -11.25 12.60
C GLU A 75 -6.51 -12.19 11.40
N ARG A 76 -7.47 -12.30 10.48
CA ARG A 76 -7.36 -13.19 9.33
C ARG A 76 -6.66 -12.50 8.18
N GLU A 77 -5.78 -13.23 7.49
CA GLU A 77 -5.04 -12.78 6.30
C GLU A 77 -5.92 -12.79 5.02
N ASP A 78 -7.22 -12.55 5.14
CA ASP A 78 -8.14 -12.51 4.01
C ASP A 78 -8.48 -11.08 3.59
N GLU A 79 -9.14 -10.94 2.47
CA GLU A 79 -9.50 -9.66 1.84
C GLU A 79 -10.36 -8.73 2.73
N THR A 80 -10.89 -9.24 3.84
CA THR A 80 -11.79 -8.50 4.74
C THR A 80 -11.07 -7.52 5.67
N LEU A 81 -9.74 -7.66 5.85
CA LEU A 81 -8.93 -6.82 6.73
C LEU A 81 -8.96 -5.33 6.40
N ASN A 82 -9.29 -4.96 5.16
CA ASN A 82 -9.39 -3.59 4.70
C ASN A 82 -10.83 -3.19 4.31
N ALA A 83 -11.83 -3.72 5.01
CA ALA A 83 -13.23 -3.42 4.76
C ALA A 83 -13.67 -2.07 5.35
N HIS A 84 -12.98 -1.56 6.37
CA HIS A 84 -13.36 -0.38 7.16
C HIS A 84 -12.49 0.86 6.90
N GLU A 85 -11.85 0.94 5.73
CA GLU A 85 -10.98 2.09 5.38
C GLU A 85 -11.73 3.43 5.42
N ARG A 86 -12.98 3.46 4.96
CA ARG A 86 -13.83 4.65 5.05
C ARG A 86 -14.11 5.02 6.50
N ASP A 87 -14.53 4.05 7.31
CA ASP A 87 -14.91 4.27 8.71
C ASP A 87 -13.69 4.76 9.53
N LEU A 88 -12.52 4.19 9.27
CA LEU A 88 -11.23 4.62 9.85
C LEU A 88 -10.89 6.07 9.47
N LEU A 89 -11.13 6.47 8.22
CA LEU A 89 -10.90 7.84 7.78
C LEU A 89 -11.88 8.82 8.47
N GLU A 90 -13.14 8.46 8.59
CA GLU A 90 -14.14 9.26 9.31
C GLU A 90 -13.79 9.41 10.79
N ALA A 91 -13.29 8.34 11.43
CA ALA A 91 -12.80 8.37 12.80
C ALA A 91 -11.57 9.29 12.95
N GLN A 92 -10.59 9.21 12.02
CA GLN A 92 -9.42 10.08 12.00
C GLN A 92 -9.81 11.57 11.88
N LEU A 93 -10.74 11.90 10.98
CA LEU A 93 -11.21 13.27 10.83
C LEU A 93 -11.91 13.79 12.11
N THR A 94 -12.68 12.94 12.76
CA THR A 94 -13.34 13.27 14.04
C THR A 94 -12.32 13.61 15.12
N GLU A 95 -11.23 12.86 15.23
CA GLU A 95 -10.15 13.13 16.18
C GLU A 95 -9.37 14.42 15.91
N LEU A 96 -9.26 14.77 14.64
CA LEU A 96 -8.64 16.02 14.21
C LEU A 96 -9.58 17.23 14.33
N ASP A 97 -10.81 17.05 14.85
CA ASP A 97 -11.88 18.04 14.89
C ASP A 97 -12.21 18.64 13.51
N ILE A 98 -12.15 17.79 12.47
CA ILE A 98 -12.47 18.16 11.09
C ILE A 98 -13.84 17.61 10.74
N LYS A 99 -14.82 18.49 10.64
CA LYS A 99 -16.19 18.15 10.22
C LYS A 99 -16.30 18.23 8.70
N ALA A 100 -15.92 17.16 8.01
CA ALA A 100 -15.95 17.09 6.56
C ALA A 100 -16.61 15.79 6.10
N PRO A 101 -17.56 15.82 5.16
CA PRO A 101 -18.13 14.59 4.61
C PRO A 101 -17.07 13.78 3.86
N VAL A 102 -17.12 12.46 4.02
CA VAL A 102 -16.20 11.52 3.36
C VAL A 102 -16.93 10.80 2.23
N ARG A 103 -16.36 10.85 1.03
CA ARG A 103 -16.67 9.95 -0.08
C ARG A 103 -15.49 9.03 -0.27
N TYR A 104 -15.76 7.74 -0.42
CA TYR A 104 -14.72 6.73 -0.54
C TYR A 104 -15.02 5.81 -1.74
N GLU A 105 -14.03 5.62 -2.59
CA GLU A 105 -14.11 4.77 -3.78
C GLU A 105 -12.85 3.90 -3.85
N LYS A 106 -13.03 2.61 -4.12
CA LYS A 106 -11.93 1.65 -4.32
C LYS A 106 -11.99 1.12 -5.75
N VAL A 107 -10.88 1.15 -6.45
CA VAL A 107 -10.76 0.78 -7.87
C VAL A 107 -9.75 -0.35 -8.01
N SER A 108 -10.24 -1.55 -8.23
CA SER A 108 -9.44 -2.76 -8.43
C SER A 108 -9.55 -3.29 -9.85
N THR A 109 -10.62 -2.95 -10.57
CA THR A 109 -10.90 -3.43 -11.94
C THR A 109 -11.09 -2.27 -12.92
N SER A 110 -10.92 -2.56 -14.21
CA SER A 110 -11.20 -1.58 -15.27
C SER A 110 -12.67 -1.14 -15.27
N ALA A 111 -13.60 -2.04 -14.99
CA ALA A 111 -15.03 -1.75 -14.94
C ALA A 111 -15.39 -0.74 -13.83
N GLU A 112 -14.75 -0.86 -12.65
CA GLU A 112 -14.87 0.10 -11.56
C GLU A 112 -14.26 1.46 -11.96
N GLY A 113 -13.12 1.45 -12.67
CA GLY A 113 -12.51 2.63 -13.24
C GLY A 113 -13.45 3.37 -14.21
N ASP A 114 -14.04 2.64 -15.15
CA ASP A 114 -15.02 3.20 -16.11
C ASP A 114 -16.25 3.77 -15.40
N ASP A 115 -16.68 3.15 -14.29
CA ASP A 115 -17.78 3.66 -13.48
C ASP A 115 -17.42 4.98 -12.78
N ILE A 116 -16.23 5.08 -12.20
CA ILE A 116 -15.71 6.31 -11.62
C ILE A 116 -15.68 7.42 -12.67
N GLU A 117 -15.17 7.15 -13.87
CA GLU A 117 -15.10 8.14 -14.95
C GLU A 117 -16.46 8.71 -15.33
N ARG A 118 -17.48 7.86 -15.41
CA ARG A 118 -18.89 8.31 -15.64
C ARG A 118 -19.43 9.19 -14.54
N ARG A 119 -18.95 8.99 -13.30
CA ARG A 119 -19.45 9.68 -12.08
C ARG A 119 -18.52 10.77 -11.56
N LEU A 120 -17.43 11.12 -12.26
CA LEU A 120 -16.43 12.11 -11.80
C LEU A 120 -17.04 13.37 -11.19
N PRO A 121 -18.07 14.02 -11.80
CA PRO A 121 -18.69 15.18 -11.21
C PRO A 121 -19.37 14.97 -9.86
N ARG A 122 -19.69 13.74 -9.50
CA ARG A 122 -20.35 13.38 -8.23
C ARG A 122 -19.37 12.86 -7.20
N VAL A 123 -18.31 12.15 -7.63
CA VAL A 123 -17.33 11.53 -6.73
C VAL A 123 -16.27 12.53 -6.26
N ILE A 124 -15.94 13.57 -7.05
CA ILE A 124 -15.12 14.69 -6.59
C ILE A 124 -16.06 15.76 -6.05
N ALA A 125 -16.11 15.84 -4.73
CA ALA A 125 -17.00 16.74 -4.01
C ALA A 125 -16.60 18.21 -4.13
N ALA A 126 -17.58 19.07 -3.97
CA ALA A 126 -17.36 20.51 -3.77
C ALA A 126 -17.03 20.85 -2.30
N ASP A 127 -17.24 19.88 -1.39
CA ASP A 127 -16.98 19.97 0.04
C ASP A 127 -16.50 18.62 0.59
N GLY A 128 -15.71 18.67 1.64
CA GLY A 128 -15.20 17.48 2.33
C GLY A 128 -14.07 16.76 1.58
N ILE A 129 -13.91 15.46 1.83
CA ILE A 129 -12.85 14.65 1.27
C ILE A 129 -13.40 13.59 0.31
N SER A 130 -12.79 13.50 -0.87
CA SER A 130 -13.03 12.41 -1.81
C SER A 130 -11.80 11.51 -1.79
N ALA A 131 -11.90 10.36 -1.13
CA ALA A 131 -10.82 9.39 -0.97
C ALA A 131 -10.92 8.29 -2.03
N PHE A 132 -9.80 7.97 -2.66
CA PHE A 132 -9.69 6.93 -3.69
C PHE A 132 -8.57 5.97 -3.34
N VAL A 133 -8.81 4.68 -3.52
CA VAL A 133 -7.79 3.64 -3.46
C VAL A 133 -7.69 2.97 -4.85
N PHE A 134 -6.48 2.93 -5.41
CA PHE A 134 -6.21 2.28 -6.70
C PHE A 134 -5.29 1.09 -6.49
N ASN A 135 -5.78 -0.13 -6.74
CA ASN A 135 -5.07 -1.38 -6.47
C ASN A 135 -4.25 -1.91 -7.67
N PHE A 136 -4.19 -1.20 -8.79
CA PHE A 136 -3.60 -1.73 -10.03
C PHE A 136 -2.14 -2.14 -9.87
N VAL A 137 -1.30 -1.35 -9.17
CA VAL A 137 0.14 -1.63 -9.06
C VAL A 137 0.36 -2.89 -8.23
N ASP A 138 -0.39 -3.06 -7.14
CA ASP A 138 -0.36 -4.26 -6.33
C ASP A 138 -0.81 -5.50 -7.11
N LEU A 139 -1.94 -5.42 -7.82
CA LEU A 139 -2.43 -6.48 -8.69
C LEU A 139 -1.42 -6.86 -9.79
N LEU A 140 -0.70 -5.88 -10.35
CA LEU A 140 0.35 -6.13 -11.33
C LEU A 140 1.54 -6.89 -10.71
N THR A 141 1.94 -6.54 -9.48
CA THR A 141 3.04 -7.20 -8.77
C THR A 141 2.69 -8.64 -8.40
N HIS A 142 1.50 -8.87 -7.86
CA HIS A 142 1.01 -10.21 -7.53
C HIS A 142 0.75 -11.07 -8.77
N GLY A 143 0.07 -10.54 -9.77
CA GLY A 143 -0.25 -11.24 -11.02
C GLY A 143 0.98 -11.73 -11.78
N ARG A 144 2.13 -11.10 -11.58
CA ARG A 144 3.40 -11.52 -12.20
C ARG A 144 3.81 -12.93 -11.79
N SER A 145 3.61 -13.33 -10.54
CA SER A 145 3.91 -14.69 -10.05
C SER A 145 2.92 -15.74 -10.53
N GLU A 146 1.80 -15.33 -11.10
CA GLU A 146 0.70 -16.21 -11.52
C GLU A 146 0.55 -16.31 -13.05
N SER A 147 1.15 -15.37 -13.79
CA SER A 147 1.03 -15.29 -15.26
C SER A 147 2.39 -15.24 -15.92
N ALA A 148 2.71 -16.22 -16.77
CA ALA A 148 3.93 -16.27 -17.56
C ALA A 148 4.07 -15.04 -18.48
N ILE A 149 2.96 -14.52 -18.99
CA ILE A 149 2.96 -13.31 -19.84
C ILE A 149 3.35 -12.08 -19.01
N LEU A 150 2.77 -11.91 -17.82
CA LEU A 150 3.12 -10.81 -16.94
C LEU A 150 4.56 -10.93 -16.42
N TYR A 151 5.05 -12.16 -16.21
CA TYR A 151 6.44 -12.40 -15.86
C TYR A 151 7.41 -11.85 -16.91
N GLU A 152 7.16 -12.09 -18.19
CA GLU A 152 8.00 -11.61 -19.30
C GLU A 152 7.86 -10.09 -19.50
N VAL A 153 6.65 -9.54 -19.37
CA VAL A 153 6.38 -8.12 -19.63
C VAL A 153 6.86 -7.24 -18.47
N ALA A 154 6.75 -7.69 -17.21
CA ALA A 154 7.21 -7.00 -16.01
C ALA A 154 8.50 -7.64 -15.45
N ARG A 155 9.46 -8.01 -16.32
CA ARG A 155 10.63 -8.84 -15.98
C ARG A 155 11.57 -8.20 -14.94
N ASP A 156 11.63 -6.89 -14.88
CA ASP A 156 12.51 -6.12 -14.00
C ASP A 156 11.85 -4.80 -13.57
N GLU A 157 12.53 -4.04 -12.73
CA GLU A 157 12.03 -2.76 -12.18
C GLU A 157 11.82 -1.70 -13.25
N ILE A 158 12.61 -1.72 -14.32
CA ILE A 158 12.46 -0.78 -15.44
C ILE A 158 11.16 -1.08 -16.18
N ALA A 159 10.93 -2.36 -16.48
CA ALA A 159 9.72 -2.81 -17.14
C ALA A 159 8.46 -2.55 -16.29
N LEU A 160 8.52 -2.82 -14.97
CA LEU A 160 7.43 -2.52 -14.04
C LEU A 160 7.09 -1.02 -14.04
N ARG A 161 8.10 -0.14 -14.00
CA ARG A 161 7.91 1.32 -14.09
C ARG A 161 7.25 1.74 -15.39
N GLN A 162 7.69 1.17 -16.53
CA GLN A 162 7.09 1.47 -17.83
C GLN A 162 5.62 1.04 -17.92
N LEU A 163 5.29 -0.13 -17.39
CA LEU A 163 3.89 -0.59 -17.33
C LEU A 163 3.03 0.33 -16.47
N THR A 164 3.54 0.75 -15.31
CA THR A 164 2.86 1.72 -14.43
C THR A 164 2.59 3.04 -15.17
N LEU A 165 3.58 3.56 -15.93
CA LEU A 165 3.42 4.77 -16.74
C LEU A 165 2.35 4.63 -17.83
N GLN A 166 2.32 3.49 -18.54
CA GLN A 166 1.36 3.24 -19.61
C GLN A 166 -0.06 3.09 -19.07
N TRP A 167 -0.21 2.35 -17.95
CA TRP A 167 -1.49 2.24 -17.26
C TRP A 167 -1.99 3.61 -16.78
N PHE A 168 -1.14 4.37 -16.10
CA PHE A 168 -1.49 5.66 -15.51
C PHE A 168 -2.12 6.61 -16.54
N ARG A 169 -1.54 6.72 -17.73
CA ARG A 169 -2.02 7.62 -18.81
C ARG A 169 -3.45 7.33 -19.27
N ARG A 170 -3.95 6.12 -19.05
CA ARG A 170 -5.27 5.64 -19.48
C ARG A 170 -6.16 5.22 -18.33
N SER A 171 -5.75 5.51 -17.11
CA SER A 171 -6.46 5.08 -15.91
C SER A 171 -7.49 6.11 -15.45
N ALA A 172 -8.51 5.65 -14.76
CA ALA A 172 -9.44 6.50 -14.03
C ALA A 172 -8.72 7.40 -13.00
N LEU A 173 -7.55 6.98 -12.50
CA LEU A 173 -6.70 7.80 -11.64
C LEU A 173 -6.30 9.12 -12.34
N PHE A 174 -5.85 9.04 -13.60
CA PHE A 174 -5.48 10.25 -14.34
C PHE A 174 -6.70 11.12 -14.64
N SER A 175 -7.85 10.52 -14.93
CA SER A 175 -9.12 11.23 -15.11
C SER A 175 -9.56 11.95 -13.83
N VAL A 176 -9.40 11.32 -12.64
CA VAL A 176 -9.63 11.95 -11.34
C VAL A 176 -8.73 13.16 -11.14
N LEU A 177 -7.44 13.05 -11.44
CA LEU A 177 -6.49 14.18 -11.35
C LEU A 177 -6.86 15.33 -12.29
N GLN A 178 -7.22 15.03 -13.54
CA GLN A 178 -7.65 16.06 -14.51
C GLN A 178 -8.91 16.79 -14.02
N GLU A 179 -9.88 16.06 -13.49
CA GLU A 179 -11.12 16.67 -12.96
C GLU A 179 -10.86 17.49 -11.70
N ALA A 180 -10.00 17.03 -10.78
CA ALA A 180 -9.57 17.77 -9.61
C ALA A 180 -8.90 19.11 -10.02
N ALA A 181 -7.98 19.07 -11.00
CA ALA A 181 -7.34 20.25 -11.54
C ALA A 181 -8.36 21.24 -12.14
N ARG A 182 -9.30 20.71 -12.96
CA ARG A 182 -10.38 21.52 -13.57
C ARG A 182 -11.26 22.24 -12.53
N ARG A 183 -11.48 21.58 -11.37
CA ARG A 183 -12.28 22.13 -10.27
C ARG A 183 -11.48 22.96 -9.28
N ASN A 184 -10.20 23.13 -9.50
CA ASN A 184 -9.28 23.79 -8.58
C ASN A 184 -9.27 23.15 -7.17
N VAL A 185 -9.36 21.82 -7.09
CA VAL A 185 -9.32 21.06 -5.84
C VAL A 185 -7.92 20.48 -5.67
N LYS A 186 -7.30 20.70 -4.51
CA LYS A 186 -6.01 20.13 -4.17
C LYS A 186 -6.11 18.62 -3.96
N VAL A 187 -5.03 17.93 -4.31
CA VAL A 187 -4.95 16.47 -4.20
C VAL A 187 -3.76 16.08 -3.32
N LEU A 188 -3.99 15.19 -2.37
CA LEU A 188 -2.95 14.51 -1.63
C LEU A 188 -2.81 13.09 -2.18
N VAL A 189 -1.63 12.75 -2.70
CA VAL A 189 -1.32 11.41 -3.22
C VAL A 189 -0.29 10.73 -2.35
N THR A 190 -0.51 9.46 -2.04
CA THR A 190 0.45 8.63 -1.30
C THR A 190 0.31 7.15 -1.70
N SER A 191 1.10 6.31 -1.07
CA SER A 191 1.01 4.84 -1.11
C SER A 191 1.01 4.30 0.31
N ASP A 192 0.57 3.09 0.52
CA ASP A 192 0.57 2.40 1.82
C ASP A 192 1.84 1.58 2.05
N HIS A 193 2.39 0.98 1.00
CA HIS A 193 3.69 0.31 0.95
C HIS A 193 4.22 0.28 -0.48
N GLY A 194 5.49 -0.12 -0.63
CA GLY A 194 6.06 -0.44 -1.93
C GLY A 194 6.32 -1.94 -2.08
N SER A 195 7.19 -2.30 -3.02
CA SER A 195 7.59 -3.68 -3.28
C SER A 195 9.03 -3.76 -3.72
N ILE A 196 9.65 -4.95 -3.54
CA ILE A 196 11.01 -5.23 -3.99
C ILE A 196 11.05 -6.42 -4.94
N HIS A 197 11.97 -6.37 -5.90
CA HIS A 197 12.24 -7.47 -6.81
C HIS A 197 13.05 -8.56 -6.10
N CYS A 198 12.39 -9.63 -5.63
CA CYS A 198 12.98 -10.69 -4.82
C CYS A 198 13.68 -11.73 -5.68
N ARG A 199 14.93 -12.09 -5.30
CA ARG A 199 15.76 -13.06 -6.01
C ARG A 199 16.32 -14.15 -5.11
N THR A 200 16.47 -13.87 -3.82
CA THR A 200 17.17 -14.70 -2.85
C THR A 200 16.17 -15.46 -1.97
N PRO A 201 16.01 -16.79 -2.18
CA PRO A 201 15.21 -17.60 -1.30
C PRO A 201 15.92 -17.76 0.06
N ALA A 202 15.22 -17.47 1.14
CA ALA A 202 15.70 -17.60 2.51
C ALA A 202 14.93 -18.70 3.25
N THR A 203 15.61 -19.76 3.62
CA THR A 203 14.99 -20.84 4.40
C THR A 203 14.60 -20.34 5.79
N VAL A 204 13.35 -20.60 6.16
CA VAL A 204 12.84 -20.28 7.51
C VAL A 204 12.34 -21.53 8.22
N PHE A 205 12.57 -21.55 9.52
CA PHE A 205 12.01 -22.53 10.42
C PHE A 205 10.90 -21.86 11.22
N ALA A 206 9.75 -22.51 11.25
CA ALA A 206 8.55 -22.03 11.93
C ALA A 206 7.68 -23.21 12.36
N LYS A 207 6.87 -23.04 13.40
CA LYS A 207 5.78 -23.97 13.69
C LYS A 207 4.70 -23.91 12.60
N ARG A 208 3.82 -24.92 12.58
CA ARG A 208 2.80 -25.09 11.50
C ARG A 208 1.84 -23.90 11.33
N ASP A 209 1.65 -23.10 12.37
CA ASP A 209 0.68 -22.00 12.40
C ASP A 209 1.27 -20.64 11.96
N ALA A 210 2.47 -20.64 11.41
CA ALA A 210 3.06 -19.41 10.90
C ALA A 210 2.36 -18.92 9.61
N THR A 211 2.26 -17.60 9.46
CA THR A 211 1.63 -16.97 8.30
C THR A 211 2.26 -17.41 6.97
N GLN A 212 1.48 -17.39 5.89
CA GLN A 212 1.94 -17.84 4.58
C GLN A 212 2.67 -16.76 3.77
N ASN A 213 2.66 -15.49 4.23
CA ASN A 213 3.31 -14.41 3.51
C ASN A 213 4.81 -14.68 3.28
N LEU A 214 5.34 -14.19 2.16
CA LEU A 214 6.71 -14.49 1.73
C LEU A 214 7.77 -13.51 2.27
N ARG A 215 7.34 -12.35 2.78
CA ARG A 215 8.26 -11.32 3.26
C ARG A 215 8.14 -11.08 4.76
N TYR A 216 7.09 -11.58 5.41
CA TYR A 216 6.97 -11.59 6.86
C TYR A 216 6.37 -12.89 7.37
N LYS A 217 6.66 -13.20 8.62
CA LYS A 217 6.09 -14.35 9.34
C LYS A 217 5.72 -13.93 10.74
N PHE A 218 4.56 -14.40 11.18
CA PHE A 218 4.15 -14.38 12.58
C PHE A 218 4.11 -15.81 13.11
N GLY A 219 4.54 -16.03 14.33
CA GLY A 219 4.47 -17.35 14.96
C GLY A 219 5.50 -17.51 16.06
N GLU A 220 5.49 -18.69 16.66
CA GLU A 220 6.46 -19.09 17.68
C GLU A 220 7.71 -19.72 17.03
N ASP A 221 8.85 -19.62 17.72
CA ASP A 221 10.13 -20.23 17.33
C ASP A 221 10.59 -19.89 15.91
N LEU A 222 10.26 -18.68 15.44
CA LEU A 222 10.64 -18.21 14.11
C LEU A 222 12.15 -17.96 14.03
N ARG A 223 12.78 -18.46 12.99
CA ARG A 223 14.16 -18.12 12.64
C ARG A 223 14.44 -18.27 11.14
N ALA A 224 15.24 -17.40 10.60
CA ALA A 224 15.87 -17.62 9.31
C ALA A 224 17.09 -18.53 9.48
N GLU A 225 17.38 -19.39 8.49
CA GLU A 225 18.58 -20.23 8.47
C GLU A 225 19.84 -19.36 8.47
N ASN A 226 19.86 -18.31 7.63
CA ASN A 226 20.85 -17.25 7.67
C ASN A 226 20.25 -15.98 8.28
N PRO A 227 20.77 -15.48 9.42
CA PRO A 227 20.25 -14.27 10.07
C PRO A 227 20.29 -13.01 9.22
N GLU A 228 21.14 -12.93 8.19
CA GLU A 228 21.22 -11.78 7.29
C GLU A 228 19.97 -11.60 6.44
N HIS A 229 19.15 -12.64 6.26
CA HIS A 229 17.94 -12.62 5.44
C HIS A 229 16.67 -12.25 6.20
N GLY A 230 16.76 -12.03 7.52
CA GLY A 230 15.57 -11.70 8.30
C GLY A 230 15.87 -11.00 9.62
N LEU A 231 15.05 -10.02 9.95
CA LEU A 231 15.04 -9.35 11.25
C LEU A 231 13.98 -10.00 12.14
N LEU A 232 14.40 -10.55 13.27
CA LEU A 232 13.51 -11.16 14.25
C LEU A 232 13.15 -10.16 15.35
N PHE A 233 11.85 -9.96 15.55
CA PHE A 233 11.28 -9.18 16.63
C PHE A 233 10.58 -10.13 17.60
N THR A 234 11.08 -10.20 18.82
CA THR A 234 10.53 -11.03 19.90
C THR A 234 9.52 -10.28 20.76
N ASN A 235 9.35 -9.00 20.52
CA ASN A 235 8.38 -8.14 21.17
C ASN A 235 7.53 -7.40 20.11
N GLU A 236 6.25 -7.73 20.01
CA GLU A 236 5.30 -7.11 19.09
C GLU A 236 5.08 -5.62 19.40
N ASP A 237 5.26 -5.19 20.66
CA ASP A 237 5.15 -3.77 21.05
C ASP A 237 6.18 -2.89 20.33
N SER A 238 7.33 -3.44 19.94
CA SER A 238 8.37 -2.69 19.18
C SER A 238 7.92 -2.32 17.77
N LEU A 239 7.02 -3.10 17.17
CA LEU A 239 6.41 -2.86 15.87
C LEU A 239 5.02 -2.21 15.96
N LYS A 240 4.53 -1.96 17.18
CA LYS A 240 3.17 -1.46 17.41
C LYS A 240 2.08 -2.32 16.78
N LEU A 241 2.30 -3.63 16.76
CA LEU A 241 1.35 -4.62 16.26
C LEU A 241 0.39 -5.08 17.38
N PRO A 242 -0.79 -5.60 17.03
CA PRO A 242 -1.65 -6.29 17.98
C PRO A 242 -0.95 -7.50 18.58
N ARG A 243 -1.17 -7.75 19.87
CA ARG A 243 -0.59 -8.92 20.55
C ARG A 243 -1.27 -10.20 20.08
N ARG A 244 -0.49 -11.16 19.59
CA ARG A 244 -0.94 -12.45 19.05
C ARG A 244 -0.84 -13.62 20.04
N GLY A 245 -0.39 -13.36 21.26
CA GLY A 245 -0.22 -14.37 22.31
C GLY A 245 1.18 -14.40 22.90
N MET A 246 1.35 -15.22 23.96
CA MET A 246 2.66 -15.38 24.61
C MET A 246 3.60 -16.15 23.67
N GLY A 247 4.79 -15.61 23.43
CA GLY A 247 5.82 -16.25 22.59
C GLY A 247 5.68 -16.02 21.09
N ALA A 248 4.68 -15.25 20.66
CA ALA A 248 4.59 -14.85 19.26
C ALA A 248 5.72 -13.88 18.90
N ASN A 249 6.39 -14.18 17.79
CA ASN A 249 7.48 -13.39 17.22
C ASN A 249 7.09 -12.92 15.82
N THR A 250 7.74 -11.86 15.36
CA THR A 250 7.64 -11.38 14.00
C THR A 250 8.99 -11.47 13.32
N LEU A 251 9.04 -12.14 12.17
CA LEU A 251 10.23 -12.20 11.32
C LEU A 251 9.96 -11.45 10.03
N LEU A 252 10.76 -10.43 9.74
CA LEU A 252 10.65 -9.60 8.53
C LEU A 252 11.84 -9.85 7.60
N ALA A 253 11.58 -10.05 6.30
CA ALA A 253 12.63 -10.27 5.32
C ALA A 253 13.44 -8.99 5.06
N THR A 254 14.75 -9.16 4.90
CA THR A 254 15.71 -8.12 4.53
C THR A 254 16.13 -8.25 3.08
N GLY A 255 16.66 -7.18 2.49
CA GLY A 255 17.16 -7.20 1.12
C GLY A 255 16.17 -7.80 0.14
N ASP A 256 16.65 -8.45 -0.90
CA ASP A 256 15.85 -9.11 -1.93
C ASP A 256 15.41 -10.54 -1.56
N SER A 257 15.41 -10.87 -0.25
CA SER A 257 15.10 -12.20 0.25
C SER A 257 13.58 -12.46 0.26
N PHE A 258 13.19 -13.72 0.08
CA PHE A 258 11.84 -14.19 0.33
C PHE A 258 11.85 -15.52 1.09
N PHE A 259 10.92 -15.70 2.02
CA PHE A 259 10.89 -16.83 2.92
C PHE A 259 10.33 -18.10 2.27
N VAL A 260 11.07 -19.18 2.42
CA VAL A 260 10.71 -20.52 1.92
C VAL A 260 10.83 -21.54 3.04
N TYR A 261 9.95 -22.54 3.03
CA TYR A 261 10.04 -23.65 3.96
C TYR A 261 10.94 -24.76 3.39
N PRO A 262 11.74 -25.45 4.21
CA PRO A 262 12.63 -26.53 3.75
C PRO A 262 11.90 -27.61 2.94
N THR A 263 10.65 -27.93 3.33
CA THR A 263 9.83 -28.95 2.69
C THR A 263 9.29 -28.57 1.30
N LYS A 264 9.29 -27.27 0.95
CA LYS A 264 8.78 -26.73 -0.32
C LYS A 264 9.78 -25.86 -1.06
N LEU A 265 11.06 -25.99 -0.74
CA LEU A 265 12.12 -25.13 -1.22
C LEU A 265 12.13 -24.97 -2.75
N ARG A 266 12.16 -26.08 -3.51
CA ARG A 266 12.21 -26.04 -4.97
C ARG A 266 10.95 -25.43 -5.61
N GLU A 267 9.79 -25.75 -5.07
CA GLU A 267 8.51 -25.22 -5.54
C GLU A 267 8.45 -23.69 -5.39
N TYR A 268 8.78 -23.19 -4.21
CA TYR A 268 8.77 -21.75 -3.90
C TYR A 268 9.85 -21.00 -4.66
N GLN A 269 11.05 -21.58 -4.79
CA GLN A 269 12.11 -20.97 -5.60
C GLN A 269 11.70 -20.81 -7.06
N SER A 270 11.11 -21.85 -7.66
CA SER A 270 10.65 -21.80 -9.05
C SER A 270 9.53 -20.76 -9.25
N ARG A 271 8.61 -20.66 -8.29
CA ARG A 271 7.42 -19.81 -8.41
C ARG A 271 7.71 -18.34 -8.13
N TYR A 272 8.52 -18.04 -7.11
CA TYR A 272 8.63 -16.67 -6.57
C TYR A 272 9.95 -15.98 -6.85
N ARG A 273 10.96 -16.69 -7.36
CA ARG A 273 12.21 -16.05 -7.75
C ARG A 273 11.99 -15.05 -8.88
N GLY A 274 12.43 -13.82 -8.65
CA GLY A 274 12.20 -12.72 -9.56
C GLY A 274 10.81 -12.08 -9.43
N SER A 275 9.97 -12.45 -8.46
CA SER A 275 8.70 -11.75 -8.20
C SER A 275 8.92 -10.44 -7.49
N PHE A 276 7.99 -9.50 -7.67
CA PHE A 276 7.88 -8.33 -6.82
C PHE A 276 7.04 -8.69 -5.61
N LEU A 277 7.59 -8.53 -4.42
CA LEU A 277 6.95 -8.88 -3.15
C LEU A 277 7.06 -7.72 -2.18
N HIS A 278 6.22 -7.73 -1.15
CA HIS A 278 6.16 -6.72 -0.10
C HIS A 278 5.92 -7.38 1.28
N GLY A 279 6.10 -6.63 2.35
CA GLY A 279 5.94 -7.11 3.73
C GLY A 279 7.24 -7.11 4.54
N GLY A 280 8.38 -6.83 3.91
CA GLY A 280 9.70 -6.76 4.56
C GLY A 280 10.12 -5.35 4.96
N VAL A 281 11.44 -5.13 5.04
CA VAL A 281 12.03 -3.89 5.56
C VAL A 281 13.05 -3.28 4.59
N THR A 282 12.77 -3.23 3.31
CA THR A 282 13.67 -2.56 2.37
C THR A 282 13.26 -1.11 2.13
N PRO A 283 14.19 -0.23 1.69
CA PRO A 283 13.85 1.14 1.32
C PRO A 283 12.73 1.21 0.27
N GLU A 284 12.70 0.28 -0.69
CA GLU A 284 11.71 0.19 -1.75
C GLU A 284 10.30 -0.15 -1.24
N GLU A 285 10.22 -0.87 -0.12
CA GLU A 285 8.96 -1.20 0.55
C GLU A 285 8.51 -0.11 1.52
N CYS A 286 9.48 0.53 2.22
CA CYS A 286 9.23 1.38 3.38
C CYS A 286 9.17 2.87 3.06
N ILE A 287 10.00 3.38 2.12
CA ILE A 287 10.11 4.83 1.85
C ILE A 287 9.10 5.21 0.77
N LEU A 288 8.06 5.92 1.19
CA LEU A 288 6.89 6.19 0.36
C LEU A 288 6.69 7.69 0.10
N PRO A 289 6.15 8.05 -1.07
CA PRO A 289 5.86 9.45 -1.38
C PRO A 289 4.62 9.94 -0.62
N VAL A 290 4.66 11.19 -0.20
CA VAL A 290 3.49 12.00 0.16
C VAL A 290 3.56 13.27 -0.67
N SER A 291 2.66 13.42 -1.61
CA SER A 291 2.70 14.51 -2.58
C SER A 291 1.44 15.37 -2.50
N LEU A 292 1.63 16.64 -2.19
CA LEU A 292 0.59 17.64 -2.31
C LEU A 292 0.61 18.23 -3.74
N LEU A 293 -0.51 18.11 -4.41
CA LEU A 293 -0.72 18.61 -5.76
C LEU A 293 -1.64 19.83 -5.67
N THR A 294 -1.10 20.99 -5.98
CA THR A 294 -1.87 22.25 -6.04
C THR A 294 -2.18 22.56 -7.52
N PRO A 295 -3.45 22.67 -7.92
CA PRO A 295 -3.82 22.94 -9.29
C PRO A 295 -3.18 24.23 -9.81
N ARG A 296 -2.61 24.17 -11.02
CA ARG A 296 -2.08 25.36 -11.68
C ARG A 296 -3.23 26.23 -12.17
N ARG A 297 -3.23 27.50 -11.83
CA ARG A 297 -4.15 28.47 -12.40
C ARG A 297 -3.87 28.60 -13.91
N ARG A 298 -4.85 28.30 -14.72
CA ARG A 298 -4.82 28.59 -16.17
C ARG A 298 -5.16 30.04 -16.43
#